data_73353e80da44e833a427e3b013f0cb09
#
_entry.id   73353e80da44e833a427e3b013f0cb09
#
_cell.length_a   1.000
_cell.length_b   1.000
_cell.length_c   1.000
_cell.angle_alpha   90.00
_cell.angle_beta   90.00
_cell.angle_gamma   90.00
#
_symmetry.space_group_name_H-M   'P 1'
#
loop_
_entity.id
_entity.type
_entity.pdbx_description
1 polymer ?
#
loop_
_entity_poly.entity_id
_entity_poly.type
_entity_poly.pdbx_seq_one_letter_code
_entity_poly.pdbx_strand_id
1 'polypeptide(L)'
;ARQRPRRSPSRAQARVAGDLLAVGDVVHVRAMTSDSDGSFLRWTLRQVPEVQGGFMAMDVNTGRVLAMQGGFSFQQSSFNRATQATRQPGSSFKPFVFAAALDSGYSPNTIVLDAPIEVETGDGIWRPTNASNQFYGPSPLRTGIELSRNLMTVRLAQDVGMETVARYAERFGVYDDMQPFLANSLGSQETTLYRMVAAYAMFANGGERVEPTLVDRIQDRWGNTVYRHDQRRCPDCELASLTPGYGPAIMSNRERVIDPITAYQMTSMMQGVVDRGTASGTVNLPVPAAGKTGTTNEARDVWFVGFTSTIAAGCYIGFDQPRPLGAGASGG
;
A
#
# COMPACT_ATOMS: atom_id res chain seq x y z
N ALA A 1 34.51 -26.61 -21.21
CA ALA A 1 33.28 -27.34 -20.90
C ALA A 1 32.31 -26.40 -20.25
N ARG A 2 31.21 -25.99 -20.93
CA ARG A 2 30.15 -25.17 -20.35
C ARG A 2 29.32 -26.07 -19.44
N GLN A 3 29.39 -25.85 -18.11
CA GLN A 3 28.50 -26.50 -17.16
C GLN A 3 27.06 -25.99 -17.42
N ARG A 4 26.13 -26.90 -17.70
CA ARG A 4 24.71 -26.62 -17.73
C ARG A 4 24.28 -26.19 -16.33
N PRO A 5 23.47 -25.12 -16.17
CA PRO A 5 22.93 -24.76 -14.88
C PRO A 5 22.08 -25.93 -14.35
N ARG A 6 22.43 -26.46 -13.18
CA ARG A 6 21.60 -27.44 -12.48
C ARG A 6 20.27 -26.76 -12.16
N ARG A 7 19.15 -27.33 -12.58
CA ARG A 7 17.81 -26.90 -12.13
C ARG A 7 17.79 -27.04 -10.61
N SER A 8 17.67 -25.93 -9.89
CA SER A 8 17.47 -25.97 -8.46
C SER A 8 16.18 -26.74 -8.16
N PRO A 9 16.21 -27.78 -7.32
CA PRO A 9 15.00 -28.46 -6.89
C PRO A 9 14.10 -27.45 -6.16
N SER A 10 12.79 -27.56 -6.35
CA SER A 10 11.86 -26.72 -5.61
C SER A 10 12.01 -26.99 -4.10
N ARG A 11 11.81 -25.96 -3.26
CA ARG A 11 11.93 -26.05 -1.79
C ARG A 11 11.14 -27.22 -1.17
N ALA A 12 10.10 -27.69 -1.88
CA ALA A 12 9.27 -28.84 -1.48
C ALA A 12 9.95 -30.20 -1.69
N GLN A 13 11.08 -30.29 -2.40
CA GLN A 13 11.75 -31.54 -2.73
C GLN A 13 13.05 -31.79 -1.95
N ALA A 14 13.65 -30.75 -1.37
CA ALA A 14 14.88 -30.89 -0.58
C ALA A 14 14.57 -31.39 0.85
N ARG A 15 15.09 -32.56 1.20
CA ARG A 15 14.92 -33.19 2.52
C ARG A 15 16.15 -33.06 3.41
N VAL A 16 17.32 -32.99 2.82
CA VAL A 16 18.61 -32.85 3.50
C VAL A 16 19.47 -31.78 2.81
N ALA A 17 20.46 -31.25 3.51
CA ALA A 17 21.36 -30.22 2.98
C ALA A 17 22.04 -30.66 1.67
N GLY A 18 22.38 -31.92 1.52
CA GLY A 18 22.99 -32.49 0.32
C GLY A 18 22.12 -32.45 -0.93
N ASP A 19 20.80 -32.25 -0.80
CA ASP A 19 19.89 -32.07 -1.94
C ASP A 19 20.08 -30.69 -2.61
N LEU A 20 20.60 -29.71 -1.85
CA LEU A 20 20.78 -28.33 -2.28
C LEU A 20 22.24 -27.94 -2.43
N LEU A 21 23.12 -28.48 -1.60
CA LEU A 21 24.51 -28.06 -1.41
C LEU A 21 25.47 -29.19 -1.72
N ALA A 22 26.64 -28.87 -2.25
CA ALA A 22 27.77 -29.77 -2.38
C ALA A 22 28.88 -29.39 -1.38
N VAL A 23 29.70 -30.38 -1.03
CA VAL A 23 30.89 -30.12 -0.22
C VAL A 23 31.81 -29.14 -0.95
N GLY A 24 32.17 -28.02 -0.28
CA GLY A 24 32.96 -26.94 -0.83
C GLY A 24 32.14 -25.72 -1.25
N ASP A 25 30.79 -25.77 -1.20
CA ASP A 25 29.96 -24.59 -1.45
C ASP A 25 30.08 -23.59 -0.28
N VAL A 26 30.25 -22.32 -0.61
CA VAL A 26 30.22 -21.20 0.34
C VAL A 26 28.82 -20.66 0.40
N VAL A 27 28.20 -20.68 1.59
CA VAL A 27 26.80 -20.33 1.79
C VAL A 27 26.61 -19.35 2.93
N HIS A 28 25.58 -18.53 2.84
CA HIS A 28 25.16 -17.69 3.95
C HIS A 28 24.36 -18.51 4.96
N VAL A 29 24.71 -18.40 6.24
CA VAL A 29 23.98 -19.02 7.35
C VAL A 29 23.67 -17.99 8.43
N ARG A 30 22.55 -18.18 9.13
CA ARG A 30 22.19 -17.41 10.31
C ARG A 30 22.08 -18.34 11.51
N ALA A 31 22.73 -17.94 12.60
CA ALA A 31 22.51 -18.57 13.89
C ALA A 31 21.07 -18.27 14.35
N MET A 32 20.35 -19.30 14.74
CA MET A 32 19.08 -19.18 15.46
C MET A 32 19.37 -19.37 16.94
N THR A 33 18.83 -18.48 17.76
CA THR A 33 18.95 -18.53 19.22
C THR A 33 17.57 -18.68 19.84
N SER A 34 17.54 -19.23 21.05
CA SER A 34 16.34 -19.29 21.88
C SER A 34 15.91 -17.87 22.31
N ASP A 35 14.62 -17.58 22.24
CA ASP A 35 14.07 -16.29 22.70
C ASP A 35 14.09 -16.15 24.23
N SER A 36 14.18 -17.27 24.97
CA SER A 36 14.12 -17.28 26.42
C SER A 36 15.47 -16.99 27.10
N ASP A 37 16.57 -17.45 26.53
CA ASP A 37 17.91 -17.42 27.15
C ASP A 37 19.04 -17.02 26.18
N GLY A 38 18.75 -16.81 24.91
CA GLY A 38 19.73 -16.47 23.88
C GLY A 38 20.64 -17.64 23.48
N SER A 39 20.41 -18.86 23.99
CA SER A 39 21.25 -20.04 23.67
C SER A 39 21.15 -20.40 22.20
N PHE A 40 22.27 -20.86 21.63
CA PHE A 40 22.30 -21.28 20.23
C PHE A 40 21.45 -22.54 20.02
N LEU A 41 20.56 -22.50 19.03
CA LEU A 41 19.71 -23.63 18.66
C LEU A 41 20.23 -24.37 17.42
N ARG A 42 20.46 -23.64 16.33
CA ARG A 42 20.86 -24.20 15.02
C ARG A 42 21.31 -23.16 14.04
N TRP A 43 22.02 -23.59 13.01
CA TRP A 43 22.22 -22.79 11.80
C TRP A 43 21.05 -22.94 10.83
N THR A 44 20.66 -21.86 10.20
CA THR A 44 19.68 -21.87 9.10
C THR A 44 20.31 -21.32 7.84
N LEU A 45 20.12 -22.03 6.73
CA LEU A 45 20.56 -21.58 5.42
C LEU A 45 19.86 -20.26 5.07
N ARG A 46 20.63 -19.32 4.55
CA ARG A 46 20.13 -18.03 4.06
C ARG A 46 20.59 -17.83 2.63
N GLN A 47 19.83 -17.03 1.90
CA GLN A 47 20.14 -16.59 0.55
C GLN A 47 19.91 -15.10 0.48
N VAL A 48 20.78 -14.38 -0.21
CA VAL A 48 20.50 -13.00 -0.60
C VAL A 48 19.32 -13.04 -1.56
N PRO A 49 18.19 -12.37 -1.25
CA PRO A 49 17.01 -12.45 -2.09
C PRO A 49 17.26 -11.72 -3.42
N GLU A 50 16.84 -12.33 -4.53
CA GLU A 50 16.73 -11.63 -5.81
C GLU A 50 15.50 -10.71 -5.83
N VAL A 51 14.45 -11.11 -5.10
CA VAL A 51 13.25 -10.29 -4.89
C VAL A 51 13.61 -9.15 -3.97
N GLN A 52 13.18 -7.96 -4.33
CA GLN A 52 13.37 -6.73 -3.58
C GLN A 52 12.02 -6.15 -3.17
N GLY A 53 12.02 -5.03 -2.51
CA GLY A 53 10.81 -4.33 -2.12
C GLY A 53 11.10 -3.08 -1.31
N GLY A 54 10.04 -2.42 -0.93
CA GLY A 54 10.08 -1.26 -0.05
C GLY A 54 9.06 -1.42 1.07
N PHE A 55 9.37 -0.82 2.20
CA PHE A 55 8.46 -0.63 3.33
C PHE A 55 8.55 0.80 3.83
N MET A 56 7.42 1.36 4.21
CA MET A 56 7.34 2.66 4.87
C MET A 56 6.19 2.67 5.87
N ALA A 57 6.41 3.30 7.02
CA ALA A 57 5.38 3.62 7.99
C ALA A 57 5.50 5.08 8.42
N MET A 58 4.37 5.77 8.59
CA MET A 58 4.34 7.17 9.01
C MET A 58 3.16 7.45 9.95
N ASP A 59 3.29 8.47 10.76
CA ASP A 59 2.20 9.03 11.56
C ASP A 59 1.20 9.74 10.65
N VAL A 60 -0.08 9.37 10.74
CA VAL A 60 -1.15 9.87 9.86
C VAL A 60 -1.46 11.35 10.07
N ASN A 61 -1.14 11.87 11.24
CA ASN A 61 -1.47 13.23 11.62
C ASN A 61 -0.30 14.20 11.38
N THR A 62 0.92 13.80 11.67
CA THR A 62 2.09 14.68 11.57
C THR A 62 2.86 14.53 10.28
N GLY A 63 2.72 13.40 9.58
CA GLY A 63 3.55 13.08 8.43
C GLY A 63 4.93 12.51 8.79
N ARG A 64 5.26 12.40 10.09
CA ARG A 64 6.54 11.87 10.52
C ARG A 64 6.72 10.44 10.01
N VAL A 65 7.79 10.19 9.25
CA VAL A 65 8.20 8.85 8.86
C VAL A 65 8.78 8.14 10.07
N LEU A 66 8.14 7.06 10.49
CA LEU A 66 8.50 6.27 11.67
C LEU A 66 9.49 5.16 11.34
N ALA A 67 9.33 4.57 10.15
CA ALA A 67 10.20 3.54 9.64
C ALA A 67 10.21 3.55 8.11
N MET A 68 11.37 3.25 7.52
CA MET A 68 11.53 3.11 6.08
C MET A 68 12.62 2.09 5.78
N GLN A 69 12.32 1.17 4.86
CA GLN A 69 13.28 0.20 4.34
C GLN A 69 13.16 0.16 2.82
N GLY A 70 14.22 0.53 2.13
CA GLY A 70 14.23 0.63 0.66
C GLY A 70 14.84 -0.56 -0.07
N GLY A 71 15.09 -1.67 0.62
CA GLY A 71 15.65 -2.89 0.05
C GLY A 71 16.26 -3.80 1.11
N PHE A 72 16.83 -4.91 0.69
CA PHE A 72 17.38 -5.92 1.60
C PHE A 72 18.60 -5.42 2.40
N SER A 73 19.53 -4.71 1.74
CA SER A 73 20.76 -4.20 2.35
C SER A 73 21.27 -2.95 1.63
N PHE A 74 21.54 -1.90 2.40
CA PHE A 74 22.13 -0.66 1.87
C PHE A 74 23.52 -0.88 1.28
N GLN A 75 24.33 -1.77 1.85
CA GLN A 75 25.67 -2.08 1.34
C GLN A 75 25.64 -2.75 -0.04
N GLN A 76 24.55 -3.47 -0.36
CA GLN A 76 24.39 -4.09 -1.68
C GLN A 76 23.75 -3.13 -2.70
N SER A 77 22.87 -2.25 -2.26
CA SER A 77 22.19 -1.28 -3.10
C SER A 77 21.74 -0.08 -2.27
N SER A 78 22.27 1.09 -2.59
CA SER A 78 21.81 2.36 -2.00
C SER A 78 20.48 2.86 -2.58
N PHE A 79 19.96 2.21 -3.63
CA PHE A 79 18.70 2.57 -4.26
C PHE A 79 17.53 2.30 -3.29
N ASN A 80 16.87 3.38 -2.85
CA ASN A 80 15.76 3.31 -1.93
C ASN A 80 14.45 3.09 -2.69
N ARG A 81 13.98 1.84 -2.68
CA ARG A 81 12.78 1.44 -3.42
C ARG A 81 11.47 1.99 -2.85
N ALA A 82 11.47 2.50 -1.63
CA ALA A 82 10.30 3.16 -1.08
C ALA A 82 10.06 4.55 -1.69
N THR A 83 11.14 5.26 -2.05
CA THR A 83 11.08 6.65 -2.53
C THR A 83 11.46 6.83 -4.00
N GLN A 84 12.32 5.97 -4.54
CA GLN A 84 12.92 6.14 -5.87
C GLN A 84 12.36 5.17 -6.93
N ALA A 85 11.84 3.99 -6.51
CA ALA A 85 11.25 3.06 -7.47
C ALA A 85 9.80 3.45 -7.76
N THR A 86 9.51 3.67 -9.05
CA THR A 86 8.13 3.76 -9.55
C THR A 86 7.65 2.37 -9.94
N ARG A 87 6.49 1.98 -9.45
CA ARG A 87 5.87 0.67 -9.67
C ARG A 87 4.38 0.82 -9.84
N GLN A 88 3.77 -0.10 -10.57
CA GLN A 88 2.32 -0.15 -10.71
C GLN A 88 1.69 -0.53 -9.36
N PRO A 89 0.82 0.31 -8.78
CA PRO A 89 0.16 0.00 -7.51
C PRO A 89 -0.92 -1.09 -7.65
N GLY A 90 -1.36 -1.37 -8.86
CA GLY A 90 -2.44 -2.31 -9.13
C GLY A 90 -3.69 -1.99 -8.31
N SER A 91 -4.35 -2.99 -7.77
CA SER A 91 -5.60 -2.82 -7.02
C SER A 91 -5.48 -1.95 -5.76
N SER A 92 -4.28 -1.60 -5.28
CA SER A 92 -4.15 -0.63 -4.19
C SER A 92 -4.49 0.80 -4.62
N PHE A 93 -4.62 1.07 -5.93
CA PHE A 93 -5.12 2.34 -6.45
C PHE A 93 -6.65 2.49 -6.35
N LYS A 94 -7.41 1.41 -6.30
CA LYS A 94 -8.90 1.43 -6.34
C LYS A 94 -9.56 2.36 -5.32
N PRO A 95 -9.06 2.54 -4.09
CA PRO A 95 -9.70 3.47 -3.14
C PRO A 95 -9.94 4.88 -3.68
N PHE A 96 -9.10 5.38 -4.58
CA PHE A 96 -9.26 6.71 -5.18
C PHE A 96 -10.43 6.75 -6.16
N VAL A 97 -10.66 5.67 -6.92
CA VAL A 97 -11.83 5.51 -7.79
C VAL A 97 -13.12 5.45 -6.96
N PHE A 98 -13.10 4.67 -5.88
CA PHE A 98 -14.27 4.52 -5.00
C PHE A 98 -14.56 5.79 -4.22
N ALA A 99 -13.54 6.54 -3.79
CA ALA A 99 -13.71 7.84 -3.17
C ALA A 99 -14.33 8.86 -4.12
N ALA A 100 -13.87 8.91 -5.37
CA ALA A 100 -14.46 9.75 -6.40
C ALA A 100 -15.93 9.38 -6.67
N ALA A 101 -16.28 8.09 -6.66
CA ALA A 101 -17.66 7.64 -6.82
C ALA A 101 -18.53 8.07 -5.62
N LEU A 102 -18.06 7.91 -4.38
CA LEU A 102 -18.81 8.35 -3.20
C LEU A 102 -19.11 9.86 -3.24
N ASP A 103 -18.13 10.69 -3.56
CA ASP A 103 -18.31 12.14 -3.71
C ASP A 103 -19.20 12.52 -4.92
N SER A 104 -19.36 11.60 -5.87
CA SER A 104 -20.26 11.74 -7.01
C SER A 104 -21.70 11.25 -6.73
N GLY A 105 -22.03 10.96 -5.45
CA GLY A 105 -23.37 10.59 -5.01
C GLY A 105 -23.63 9.10 -4.84
N TYR A 106 -22.62 8.25 -5.01
CA TYR A 106 -22.72 6.83 -4.65
C TYR A 106 -22.72 6.66 -3.13
N SER A 107 -23.23 5.54 -2.68
CA SER A 107 -23.15 5.12 -1.27
C SER A 107 -22.52 3.74 -1.17
N PRO A 108 -22.02 3.32 0.01
CA PRO A 108 -21.47 1.99 0.20
C PRO A 108 -22.42 0.83 -0.17
N ASN A 109 -23.73 1.10 -0.19
CA ASN A 109 -24.78 0.12 -0.52
C ASN A 109 -25.28 0.25 -1.97
N THR A 110 -24.83 1.25 -2.73
CA THR A 110 -25.21 1.37 -4.15
C THR A 110 -24.84 0.11 -4.91
N ILE A 111 -25.80 -0.42 -5.67
CA ILE A 111 -25.58 -1.64 -6.45
C ILE A 111 -24.81 -1.29 -7.73
N VAL A 112 -23.70 -1.97 -7.93
CA VAL A 112 -22.87 -1.89 -9.14
C VAL A 112 -22.78 -3.28 -9.78
N LEU A 113 -22.88 -3.35 -11.10
CA LEU A 113 -22.91 -4.61 -11.82
C LEU A 113 -21.50 -5.17 -12.03
N ASP A 114 -21.24 -6.37 -11.52
CA ASP A 114 -20.02 -7.16 -11.80
C ASP A 114 -20.31 -8.14 -12.96
N ALA A 115 -20.18 -7.68 -14.18
CA ALA A 115 -20.44 -8.42 -15.43
C ALA A 115 -19.43 -8.02 -16.51
N PRO A 116 -19.30 -8.80 -17.59
CA PRO A 116 -18.41 -8.49 -18.70
C PRO A 116 -18.58 -7.04 -19.20
N ILE A 117 -17.48 -6.45 -19.60
CA ILE A 117 -17.44 -5.11 -20.18
C ILE A 117 -16.44 -5.10 -21.33
N GLU A 118 -16.77 -4.41 -22.39
CA GLU A 118 -15.90 -4.14 -23.51
C GLU A 118 -15.69 -2.64 -23.64
N VAL A 119 -14.46 -2.23 -23.79
CA VAL A 119 -14.08 -0.82 -23.91
C VAL A 119 -13.29 -0.64 -25.20
N GLU A 120 -13.75 0.22 -26.06
CA GLU A 120 -12.99 0.61 -27.24
C GLU A 120 -11.82 1.50 -26.81
N THR A 121 -10.63 1.16 -27.24
CA THR A 121 -9.39 1.90 -27.02
C THR A 121 -8.71 2.16 -28.34
N GLY A 122 -7.72 3.06 -28.38
CA GLY A 122 -6.95 3.31 -29.60
C GLY A 122 -6.23 2.07 -30.18
N ASP A 123 -5.97 1.07 -29.33
CA ASP A 123 -5.28 -0.17 -29.68
C ASP A 123 -6.23 -1.36 -29.92
N GLY A 124 -7.56 -1.14 -29.87
CA GLY A 124 -8.57 -2.16 -30.04
C GLY A 124 -9.55 -2.29 -28.87
N ILE A 125 -10.22 -3.44 -28.75
CA ILE A 125 -11.21 -3.66 -27.70
C ILE A 125 -10.52 -4.25 -26.46
N TRP A 126 -10.55 -3.50 -25.35
CA TRP A 126 -10.08 -3.96 -24.05
C TRP A 126 -11.21 -4.68 -23.29
N ARG A 127 -10.92 -5.89 -22.81
CA ARG A 127 -11.85 -6.74 -22.04
C ARG A 127 -11.24 -7.07 -20.69
N PRO A 128 -11.41 -6.20 -19.67
CA PRO A 128 -10.93 -6.52 -18.33
C PRO A 128 -11.69 -7.70 -17.74
N THR A 129 -11.03 -8.43 -16.83
CA THR A 129 -11.61 -9.53 -16.07
C THR A 129 -11.34 -9.37 -14.59
N ASN A 130 -12.13 -10.01 -13.74
CA ASN A 130 -11.78 -10.18 -12.33
C ASN A 130 -10.60 -11.16 -12.20
N ALA A 131 -9.83 -11.05 -11.10
CA ALA A 131 -8.73 -11.98 -10.83
C ALA A 131 -9.18 -13.45 -10.75
N SER A 132 -10.44 -13.70 -10.36
CA SER A 132 -11.08 -15.02 -10.33
C SER A 132 -11.53 -15.52 -11.72
N ASN A 133 -11.49 -14.69 -12.74
CA ASN A 133 -12.12 -14.94 -14.05
C ASN A 133 -13.64 -15.24 -13.97
N GLN A 134 -14.29 -14.80 -12.90
CA GLN A 134 -15.73 -14.97 -12.66
C GLN A 134 -16.46 -13.65 -12.60
N PHE A 135 -17.78 -13.68 -12.83
CA PHE A 135 -18.70 -12.56 -12.76
C PHE A 135 -19.69 -12.83 -11.63
N TYR A 136 -20.02 -11.81 -10.85
CA TYR A 136 -20.82 -12.00 -9.63
C TYR A 136 -22.15 -11.24 -9.66
N GLY A 137 -22.45 -10.58 -10.77
CA GLY A 137 -23.71 -9.86 -10.95
C GLY A 137 -23.84 -8.58 -10.10
N PRO A 138 -25.06 -8.12 -9.86
CA PRO A 138 -25.33 -6.94 -9.04
C PRO A 138 -24.79 -7.13 -7.61
N SER A 139 -23.94 -6.21 -7.16
CA SER A 139 -23.27 -6.28 -5.87
C SER A 139 -23.18 -4.90 -5.23
N PRO A 140 -23.27 -4.77 -3.88
CA PRO A 140 -23.05 -3.49 -3.21
C PRO A 140 -21.65 -2.95 -3.49
N LEU A 141 -21.52 -1.62 -3.59
CA LEU A 141 -20.25 -0.93 -3.84
C LEU A 141 -19.16 -1.38 -2.86
N ARG A 142 -19.47 -1.50 -1.56
CA ARG A 142 -18.51 -1.97 -0.56
C ARG A 142 -17.93 -3.35 -0.89
N THR A 143 -18.71 -4.27 -1.43
CA THR A 143 -18.24 -5.60 -1.86
C THR A 143 -17.19 -5.48 -2.97
N GLY A 144 -17.34 -4.50 -3.84
CA GLY A 144 -16.39 -4.23 -4.92
C GLY A 144 -14.98 -3.90 -4.41
N ILE A 145 -14.87 -3.07 -3.37
CA ILE A 145 -13.57 -2.74 -2.77
C ILE A 145 -13.05 -3.86 -1.85
N GLU A 146 -13.92 -4.47 -1.03
CA GLU A 146 -13.58 -5.52 -0.08
C GLU A 146 -13.01 -6.75 -0.79
N LEU A 147 -13.62 -7.17 -1.89
CA LEU A 147 -13.19 -8.30 -2.71
C LEU A 147 -12.38 -7.92 -3.96
N SER A 148 -12.03 -6.63 -4.05
CA SER A 148 -11.16 -6.12 -5.12
C SER A 148 -11.67 -6.39 -6.54
N ARG A 149 -12.99 -6.23 -6.81
CA ARG A 149 -13.63 -6.50 -8.09
C ARG A 149 -13.17 -5.52 -9.16
N ASN A 150 -12.55 -6.02 -10.22
CA ASN A 150 -12.04 -5.17 -11.31
C ASN A 150 -13.17 -4.56 -12.13
N LEU A 151 -14.18 -5.35 -12.49
CA LEU A 151 -15.26 -4.92 -13.38
C LEU A 151 -16.13 -3.84 -12.74
N MET A 152 -16.41 -3.96 -11.43
CA MET A 152 -17.09 -2.91 -10.68
C MET A 152 -16.27 -1.62 -10.68
N THR A 153 -14.95 -1.70 -10.47
CA THR A 153 -14.05 -0.54 -10.47
C THR A 153 -14.04 0.17 -11.83
N VAL A 154 -13.94 -0.60 -12.93
CA VAL A 154 -13.94 -0.04 -14.29
C VAL A 154 -15.26 0.65 -14.59
N ARG A 155 -16.41 0.07 -14.22
CA ARG A 155 -17.73 0.71 -14.39
C ARG A 155 -17.86 2.01 -13.60
N LEU A 156 -17.42 2.01 -12.34
CA LEU A 156 -17.40 3.23 -11.54
C LEU A 156 -16.53 4.30 -12.20
N ALA A 157 -15.35 3.95 -12.68
CA ALA A 157 -14.45 4.89 -13.34
C ALA A 157 -15.03 5.44 -14.67
N GLN A 158 -15.78 4.62 -15.41
CA GLN A 158 -16.49 5.08 -16.60
C GLN A 158 -17.62 6.06 -16.25
N ASP A 159 -18.38 5.73 -15.22
CA ASP A 159 -19.55 6.50 -14.81
C ASP A 159 -19.18 7.86 -14.20
N VAL A 160 -18.16 7.88 -13.35
CA VAL A 160 -17.63 9.10 -12.71
C VAL A 160 -16.77 9.93 -13.66
N GLY A 161 -16.19 9.30 -14.69
CA GLY A 161 -15.23 9.86 -15.61
C GLY A 161 -13.78 9.79 -15.12
N MET A 162 -12.89 9.35 -16.00
CA MET A 162 -11.47 9.18 -15.65
C MET A 162 -10.75 10.50 -15.33
N GLU A 163 -11.19 11.63 -15.90
CA GLU A 163 -10.68 12.95 -15.54
C GLU A 163 -10.98 13.31 -14.07
N THR A 164 -12.14 12.87 -13.55
CA THR A 164 -12.46 13.05 -12.14
C THR A 164 -11.57 12.16 -11.27
N VAL A 165 -11.38 10.90 -11.65
CA VAL A 165 -10.47 9.98 -10.95
C VAL A 165 -9.03 10.51 -10.95
N ALA A 166 -8.57 11.06 -12.08
CA ALA A 166 -7.23 11.66 -12.20
C ALA A 166 -7.07 12.84 -11.23
N ARG A 167 -8.03 13.78 -11.21
CA ARG A 167 -8.02 14.90 -10.25
C ARG A 167 -8.00 14.44 -8.79
N TYR A 168 -8.65 13.31 -8.47
CA TYR A 168 -8.58 12.73 -7.13
C TYR A 168 -7.18 12.21 -6.82
N ALA A 169 -6.59 11.43 -7.71
CA ALA A 169 -5.26 10.87 -7.54
C ALA A 169 -4.18 11.96 -7.41
N GLU A 170 -4.29 13.04 -8.19
CA GLU A 170 -3.40 14.20 -8.13
C GLU A 170 -3.59 14.98 -6.82
N ARG A 171 -4.85 15.22 -6.43
CA ARG A 171 -5.16 15.89 -5.16
C ARG A 171 -4.68 15.12 -3.94
N PHE A 172 -4.64 13.79 -4.00
CA PHE A 172 -4.02 12.94 -2.98
C PHE A 172 -2.49 12.83 -3.12
N GLY A 173 -1.89 13.40 -4.15
CA GLY A 173 -0.45 13.37 -4.40
C GLY A 173 0.08 12.02 -4.87
N VAL A 174 -0.80 11.12 -5.32
CA VAL A 174 -0.39 9.82 -5.91
C VAL A 174 0.36 10.02 -7.22
N TYR A 175 -0.10 10.98 -8.03
CA TYR A 175 0.53 11.40 -9.28
C TYR A 175 0.61 12.92 -9.33
N ASP A 176 1.56 13.44 -10.12
CA ASP A 176 1.60 14.86 -10.49
C ASP A 176 0.73 15.13 -11.73
N ASP A 177 0.65 14.13 -12.63
CA ASP A 177 -0.14 14.14 -13.87
C ASP A 177 -0.60 12.71 -14.15
N MET A 178 -1.89 12.44 -13.93
CA MET A 178 -2.48 11.14 -14.20
C MET A 178 -3.13 11.10 -15.56
N GLN A 179 -2.69 10.18 -16.41
CA GLN A 179 -3.31 9.99 -17.71
C GLN A 179 -4.72 9.38 -17.55
N PRO A 180 -5.79 9.97 -18.11
CA PRO A 180 -7.16 9.54 -17.89
C PRO A 180 -7.55 8.30 -18.71
N PHE A 181 -6.63 7.36 -18.89
CA PHE A 181 -6.94 6.06 -19.50
C PHE A 181 -7.69 5.17 -18.52
N LEU A 182 -8.75 4.51 -19.01
CA LEU A 182 -9.60 3.68 -18.15
C LEU A 182 -8.84 2.54 -17.46
N ALA A 183 -7.78 2.00 -18.09
CA ALA A 183 -6.91 1.00 -17.48
C ALA A 183 -6.22 1.49 -16.20
N ASN A 184 -5.99 2.82 -16.08
CA ASN A 184 -5.39 3.41 -14.89
C ASN A 184 -6.30 3.35 -13.67
N SER A 185 -7.62 3.13 -13.85
CA SER A 185 -8.53 2.84 -12.73
C SER A 185 -8.16 1.59 -11.95
N LEU A 186 -7.42 0.66 -12.58
CA LEU A 186 -6.90 -0.56 -11.97
C LEU A 186 -5.44 -0.42 -11.50
N GLY A 187 -4.87 0.78 -11.53
CA GLY A 187 -3.53 1.08 -11.06
C GLY A 187 -2.41 0.65 -12.01
N SER A 188 -2.59 0.85 -13.32
CA SER A 188 -1.56 0.54 -14.33
C SER A 188 -0.51 1.63 -14.47
N GLN A 189 -0.80 2.90 -14.12
CA GLN A 189 0.21 3.94 -14.07
C GLN A 189 1.10 3.80 -12.83
N GLU A 190 2.41 3.98 -13.00
CA GLU A 190 3.38 3.78 -11.92
C GLU A 190 3.43 4.95 -10.94
N THR A 191 3.69 4.64 -9.67
CA THR A 191 3.92 5.59 -8.58
C THR A 191 4.89 5.01 -7.56
N THR A 192 5.27 5.78 -6.54
CA THR A 192 6.14 5.31 -5.46
C THR A 192 5.36 4.83 -4.25
N LEU A 193 5.96 3.94 -3.46
CA LEU A 193 5.39 3.53 -2.18
C LEU A 193 5.20 4.72 -1.23
N TYR A 194 6.15 5.65 -1.24
CA TYR A 194 6.11 6.89 -0.47
C TYR A 194 4.82 7.69 -0.70
N ARG A 195 4.45 7.90 -1.98
CA ARG A 195 3.23 8.61 -2.36
C ARG A 195 1.97 7.84 -1.96
N MET A 196 1.97 6.52 -2.14
CA MET A 196 0.83 5.68 -1.78
C MET A 196 0.56 5.69 -0.27
N VAL A 197 1.60 5.55 0.56
CA VAL A 197 1.43 5.59 2.03
C VAL A 197 0.95 6.96 2.49
N ALA A 198 1.48 8.05 1.93
CA ALA A 198 1.01 9.41 2.21
C ALA A 198 -0.47 9.59 1.86
N ALA A 199 -0.88 9.12 0.68
CA ALA A 199 -2.27 9.21 0.23
C ALA A 199 -3.24 8.42 1.14
N TYR A 200 -2.83 7.23 1.60
CA TYR A 200 -3.64 6.44 2.54
C TYR A 200 -3.73 7.08 3.94
N ALA A 201 -2.68 7.79 4.38
CA ALA A 201 -2.72 8.56 5.61
C ALA A 201 -3.80 9.66 5.57
N MET A 202 -4.10 10.20 4.39
CA MET A 202 -5.15 11.20 4.21
C MET A 202 -6.57 10.62 4.37
N PHE A 203 -6.79 9.34 4.09
CA PHE A 203 -8.04 8.66 4.49
C PHE A 203 -8.11 8.50 6.01
N ALA A 204 -7.00 8.08 6.63
CA ALA A 204 -6.94 7.79 8.06
C ALA A 204 -7.17 9.03 8.93
N ASN A 205 -6.69 10.20 8.50
CA ASN A 205 -6.79 11.47 9.25
C ASN A 205 -8.07 12.27 8.97
N GLY A 206 -9.04 11.67 8.25
CA GLY A 206 -10.32 12.32 7.95
C GLY A 206 -10.28 13.26 6.75
N GLY A 207 -9.29 13.14 5.87
CA GLY A 207 -9.25 13.83 4.58
C GLY A 207 -8.41 15.10 4.54
N GLU A 208 -7.49 15.29 5.48
CA GLU A 208 -6.54 16.41 5.44
C GLU A 208 -5.24 16.02 4.74
N ARG A 209 -4.70 16.94 3.94
CA ARG A 209 -3.38 16.76 3.32
C ARG A 209 -2.32 16.56 4.39
N VAL A 210 -1.52 15.52 4.23
CA VAL A 210 -0.34 15.28 5.05
C VAL A 210 0.81 14.86 4.16
N GLU A 211 1.96 15.45 4.38
CA GLU A 211 3.19 15.16 3.64
C GLU A 211 4.16 14.40 4.52
N PRO A 212 4.77 13.31 4.03
CA PRO A 212 5.76 12.60 4.81
C PRO A 212 7.02 13.43 5.04
N THR A 213 7.57 13.35 6.24
CA THR A 213 8.82 14.04 6.61
C THR A 213 9.74 13.16 7.43
N LEU A 214 11.05 13.34 7.21
CA LEU A 214 12.12 12.79 8.06
C LEU A 214 12.64 13.84 9.04
N VAL A 215 12.23 15.12 8.87
CA VAL A 215 12.70 16.25 9.69
C VAL A 215 11.50 16.95 10.29
N ASP A 216 11.25 16.72 11.57
CA ASP A 216 10.12 17.34 12.28
C ASP A 216 10.36 18.82 12.57
N ARG A 217 11.60 19.16 12.97
CA ARG A 217 11.96 20.47 13.45
C ARG A 217 13.45 20.72 13.28
N ILE A 218 13.80 21.95 12.94
CA ILE A 218 15.17 22.45 12.94
C ILE A 218 15.24 23.58 13.96
N GLN A 219 16.26 23.55 14.80
CA GLN A 219 16.53 24.59 15.80
C GLN A 219 17.93 25.19 15.56
N ASP A 220 18.04 26.49 15.86
CA ASP A 220 19.35 27.14 15.90
C ASP A 220 20.14 26.73 17.15
N ARG A 221 21.38 27.21 17.28
CA ARG A 221 22.24 26.90 18.42
C ARG A 221 21.76 27.45 19.75
N TRP A 222 20.76 28.34 19.76
CA TRP A 222 20.15 28.90 20.97
C TRP A 222 18.84 28.21 21.33
N GLY A 223 18.40 27.22 20.55
CA GLY A 223 17.17 26.48 20.78
C GLY A 223 15.91 27.08 20.14
N ASN A 224 16.05 28.19 19.37
CA ASN A 224 14.91 28.74 18.65
C ASN A 224 14.56 27.87 17.48
N THR A 225 13.27 27.57 17.31
CA THR A 225 12.77 26.78 16.19
C THR A 225 12.77 27.63 14.91
N VAL A 226 13.61 27.29 13.93
CA VAL A 226 13.69 27.95 12.61
C VAL A 226 12.84 27.25 11.57
N TYR A 227 12.52 25.97 11.77
CA TYR A 227 11.62 25.18 10.93
C TYR A 227 10.83 24.21 11.78
N ARG A 228 9.54 24.06 11.47
CA ARG A 228 8.66 23.03 12.02
C ARG A 228 7.76 22.51 10.91
N HIS A 229 7.75 21.20 10.71
CA HIS A 229 6.94 20.55 9.65
C HIS A 229 5.45 20.62 9.99
N ASP A 230 5.05 20.17 11.17
CA ASP A 230 3.65 20.21 11.60
C ASP A 230 3.28 21.61 12.07
N GLN A 231 2.49 22.32 11.26
CA GLN A 231 2.05 23.69 11.51
C GLN A 231 0.72 23.77 12.30
N ARG A 232 0.14 22.63 12.68
CA ARG A 232 -1.07 22.62 13.50
C ARG A 232 -0.78 23.25 14.88
N ARG A 233 -1.76 23.92 15.42
CA ARG A 233 -1.68 24.60 16.70
C ARG A 233 -2.57 23.92 17.73
N CYS A 234 -2.14 23.88 18.97
CA CYS A 234 -2.90 23.36 20.09
C CYS A 234 -2.88 24.40 21.21
N PRO A 235 -3.78 25.42 21.20
CA PRO A 235 -3.82 26.40 22.25
C PRO A 235 -4.03 25.78 23.63
N ASP A 236 -4.86 24.76 23.70
CA ASP A 236 -5.21 24.09 24.95
C ASP A 236 -4.08 23.23 25.52
N CYS A 237 -3.05 22.89 24.70
CA CYS A 237 -1.90 22.10 25.16
C CYS A 237 -0.99 22.92 26.15
N GLU A 238 -1.13 24.24 26.21
CA GLU A 238 -0.40 25.11 27.09
C GLU A 238 -1.17 25.40 28.41
N LEU A 239 -2.43 24.95 28.52
CA LEU A 239 -3.24 25.10 29.69
C LEU A 239 -2.78 24.17 30.82
N ALA A 240 -2.82 24.66 32.07
CA ALA A 240 -2.47 23.84 33.23
C ALA A 240 -3.44 22.66 33.46
N SER A 241 -4.67 22.77 32.97
CA SER A 241 -5.67 21.69 33.00
C SER A 241 -6.64 21.85 31.84
N LEU A 242 -7.09 20.71 31.30
CA LEU A 242 -8.16 20.67 30.30
C LEU A 242 -9.53 20.57 30.98
N THR A 243 -10.57 21.02 30.30
CA THR A 243 -11.95 20.79 30.72
C THR A 243 -12.22 19.28 30.80
N PRO A 244 -12.71 18.74 31.94
CA PRO A 244 -12.98 17.32 32.07
C PRO A 244 -13.91 16.81 30.96
N GLY A 245 -13.52 15.70 30.35
CA GLY A 245 -14.26 15.06 29.23
C GLY A 245 -13.96 15.61 27.84
N TYR A 246 -13.14 16.63 27.69
CA TYR A 246 -12.71 17.18 26.42
C TYR A 246 -11.21 16.96 26.21
N GLY A 247 -10.82 16.53 25.01
CA GLY A 247 -9.43 16.55 24.59
C GLY A 247 -8.98 17.95 24.17
N PRO A 248 -7.66 18.19 24.00
CA PRO A 248 -7.16 19.47 23.53
C PRO A 248 -7.64 19.75 22.11
N ALA A 249 -8.04 21.01 21.84
CA ALA A 249 -8.45 21.46 20.53
C ALA A 249 -7.21 21.63 19.63
N ILE A 250 -7.09 20.83 18.59
CA ILE A 250 -6.03 20.93 17.59
C ILE A 250 -6.59 21.71 16.39
N MET A 251 -6.04 22.88 16.15
CA MET A 251 -6.39 23.72 15.00
C MET A 251 -5.51 23.36 13.82
N SER A 252 -6.12 22.88 12.74
CA SER A 252 -5.45 22.55 11.48
C SER A 252 -5.71 23.65 10.45
N ASN A 253 -4.66 24.02 9.72
CA ASN A 253 -4.73 24.90 8.55
C ASN A 253 -4.45 24.15 7.24
N ARG A 254 -4.47 22.81 7.29
CA ARG A 254 -4.18 21.95 6.16
C ARG A 254 -5.31 21.99 5.13
N GLU A 255 -4.92 21.83 3.88
CA GLU A 255 -5.86 21.63 2.78
C GLU A 255 -6.67 20.35 3.00
N ARG A 256 -7.96 20.40 2.76
CA ARG A 256 -8.82 19.23 2.74
C ARG A 256 -8.83 18.62 1.34
N VAL A 257 -8.40 17.37 1.24
CA VAL A 257 -8.33 16.64 -0.03
C VAL A 257 -9.59 15.83 -0.32
N ILE A 258 -10.38 15.52 0.72
CA ILE A 258 -11.64 14.78 0.59
C ILE A 258 -12.57 15.16 1.76
N ASP A 259 -13.88 15.05 1.52
CA ASP A 259 -14.88 15.27 2.56
C ASP A 259 -14.70 14.27 3.74
N PRO A 260 -14.83 14.69 5.00
CA PRO A 260 -14.69 13.80 6.15
C PRO A 260 -15.64 12.60 6.15
N ILE A 261 -16.86 12.78 5.62
CA ILE A 261 -17.85 11.71 5.52
C ILE A 261 -17.37 10.67 4.52
N THR A 262 -16.87 11.10 3.36
CA THR A 262 -16.30 10.22 2.35
C THR A 262 -15.05 9.50 2.86
N ALA A 263 -14.17 10.20 3.59
CA ALA A 263 -13.00 9.59 4.23
C ALA A 263 -13.40 8.51 5.24
N TYR A 264 -14.44 8.76 6.05
CA TYR A 264 -15.00 7.77 6.98
C TYR A 264 -15.62 6.56 6.27
N GLN A 265 -16.42 6.79 5.22
CA GLN A 265 -17.01 5.70 4.43
C GLN A 265 -15.93 4.84 3.78
N MET A 266 -14.90 5.45 3.21
CA MET A 266 -13.74 4.74 2.66
C MET A 266 -13.00 3.94 3.72
N THR A 267 -12.74 4.52 4.90
CA THR A 267 -12.12 3.82 6.03
C THR A 267 -12.93 2.60 6.44
N SER A 268 -14.27 2.73 6.59
CA SER A 268 -15.17 1.63 6.91
C SER A 268 -15.14 0.51 5.85
N MET A 269 -15.12 0.85 4.57
CA MET A 269 -15.06 -0.13 3.49
C MET A 269 -13.67 -0.79 3.43
N MET A 270 -12.59 -0.04 3.63
CA MET A 270 -11.22 -0.59 3.65
C MET A 270 -10.94 -1.41 4.93
N GLN A 271 -11.63 -1.14 6.05
CA GLN A 271 -11.63 -2.05 7.19
C GLN A 271 -12.24 -3.40 6.79
N GLY A 272 -13.32 -3.40 6.02
CA GLY A 272 -13.90 -4.63 5.47
C GLY A 272 -12.95 -5.46 4.61
N VAL A 273 -11.97 -4.83 3.92
CA VAL A 273 -10.89 -5.55 3.21
C VAL A 273 -10.05 -6.41 4.17
N VAL A 274 -9.78 -5.88 5.38
CA VAL A 274 -8.98 -6.57 6.41
C VAL A 274 -9.83 -7.61 7.15
N ASP A 275 -11.06 -7.26 7.54
CA ASP A 275 -11.88 -8.12 8.39
C ASP A 275 -12.44 -9.35 7.64
N ARG A 276 -12.86 -9.19 6.38
CA ARG A 276 -13.58 -10.22 5.61
C ARG A 276 -13.26 -10.25 4.12
N GLY A 277 -12.36 -9.36 3.65
CA GLY A 277 -11.99 -9.21 2.24
C GLY A 277 -10.66 -9.86 1.90
N THR A 278 -9.95 -9.26 0.93
CA THR A 278 -8.73 -9.81 0.34
C THR A 278 -7.52 -9.86 1.29
N ALA A 279 -7.55 -9.15 2.42
CA ALA A 279 -6.49 -9.19 3.44
C ALA A 279 -6.91 -9.97 4.71
N SER A 280 -8.11 -10.57 4.71
CA SER A 280 -8.62 -11.33 5.84
C SER A 280 -7.72 -12.54 6.16
N GLY A 281 -7.37 -12.70 7.43
CA GLY A 281 -6.49 -13.76 7.91
C GLY A 281 -4.99 -13.53 7.66
N THR A 282 -4.63 -12.52 6.87
CA THR A 282 -3.22 -12.16 6.62
C THR A 282 -2.78 -10.99 7.48
N VAL A 283 -3.63 -9.94 7.56
CA VAL A 283 -3.39 -8.80 8.44
C VAL A 283 -4.13 -9.06 9.76
N ASN A 284 -3.38 -9.24 10.82
CA ASN A 284 -3.91 -9.47 12.17
C ASN A 284 -3.20 -8.55 13.16
N LEU A 285 -3.87 -7.46 13.53
CA LEU A 285 -3.34 -6.46 14.45
C LEU A 285 -4.23 -6.37 15.69
N PRO A 286 -3.67 -6.00 16.86
CA PRO A 286 -4.45 -5.85 18.09
C PRO A 286 -5.35 -4.60 18.10
N VAL A 287 -5.39 -3.87 17.01
CA VAL A 287 -6.16 -2.63 16.82
C VAL A 287 -6.90 -2.68 15.48
N PRO A 288 -8.05 -1.98 15.33
CA PRO A 288 -8.73 -1.88 14.04
C PRO A 288 -7.80 -1.34 12.96
N ALA A 289 -7.82 -1.98 11.80
CA ALA A 289 -7.00 -1.59 10.65
C ALA A 289 -7.85 -1.57 9.38
N ALA A 290 -7.53 -0.66 8.50
CA ALA A 290 -8.10 -0.55 7.18
C ALA A 290 -6.97 -0.60 6.14
N GLY A 291 -7.25 -1.08 4.93
CA GLY A 291 -6.20 -1.14 3.93
C GLY A 291 -6.67 -1.74 2.61
N LYS A 292 -5.73 -1.89 1.69
CA LYS A 292 -6.00 -2.48 0.37
C LYS A 292 -4.81 -3.28 -0.13
N THR A 293 -5.09 -4.48 -0.60
CA THR A 293 -4.13 -5.30 -1.34
C THR A 293 -3.97 -4.81 -2.77
N GLY A 294 -2.78 -4.90 -3.30
CA GLY A 294 -2.47 -4.65 -4.70
C GLY A 294 -1.76 -5.87 -5.30
N THR A 295 -2.16 -6.25 -6.50
CA THR A 295 -1.47 -7.26 -7.28
C THR A 295 -1.53 -6.80 -8.72
N THR A 296 -0.38 -6.71 -9.36
CA THR A 296 -0.28 -6.34 -10.76
C THR A 296 -0.48 -7.56 -11.66
N ASN A 297 -0.63 -7.33 -12.96
CA ASN A 297 -0.73 -8.41 -13.93
C ASN A 297 0.45 -9.38 -13.78
N GLU A 298 0.16 -10.69 -13.88
CA GLU A 298 1.13 -11.78 -13.67
C GLU A 298 1.83 -11.77 -12.30
N ALA A 299 1.27 -11.04 -11.30
CA ALA A 299 1.85 -10.86 -9.98
C ALA A 299 3.35 -10.43 -10.05
N ARG A 300 3.67 -9.44 -10.89
CA ARG A 300 5.03 -8.88 -10.98
C ARG A 300 5.39 -8.08 -9.73
N ASP A 301 4.39 -7.37 -9.20
CA ASP A 301 4.45 -6.65 -7.93
C ASP A 301 3.24 -7.00 -7.08
N VAL A 302 3.47 -7.20 -5.81
CA VAL A 302 2.42 -7.38 -4.80
C VAL A 302 2.55 -6.30 -3.74
N TRP A 303 1.41 -5.69 -3.38
CA TRP A 303 1.32 -4.53 -2.51
C TRP A 303 0.35 -4.78 -1.36
N PHE A 304 0.65 -4.20 -0.23
CA PHE A 304 -0.33 -3.87 0.78
C PHE A 304 -0.09 -2.45 1.27
N VAL A 305 -1.13 -1.64 1.29
CA VAL A 305 -1.10 -0.31 1.92
C VAL A 305 -2.29 -0.23 2.85
N GLY A 306 -2.06 0.16 4.09
CA GLY A 306 -3.10 0.22 5.10
C GLY A 306 -2.77 1.21 6.20
N PHE A 307 -3.71 1.35 7.12
CA PHE A 307 -3.57 2.27 8.23
C PHE A 307 -4.40 1.83 9.45
N THR A 308 -4.00 2.35 10.59
CA THR A 308 -4.77 2.40 11.84
C THR A 308 -5.19 3.86 12.09
N SER A 309 -5.74 4.16 13.24
CA SER A 309 -6.08 5.54 13.63
C SER A 309 -4.85 6.48 13.76
N THR A 310 -3.65 5.93 13.85
CA THR A 310 -2.42 6.70 14.13
C THR A 310 -1.29 6.47 13.15
N ILE A 311 -1.23 5.31 12.49
CA ILE A 311 -0.12 4.93 11.61
C ILE A 311 -0.67 4.50 10.26
N ALA A 312 -0.11 5.05 9.18
CA ALA A 312 -0.22 4.50 7.84
C ALA A 312 1.06 3.75 7.48
N ALA A 313 0.93 2.57 6.90
CA ALA A 313 2.07 1.77 6.46
C ALA A 313 1.78 1.08 5.13
N GLY A 314 2.83 0.85 4.37
CA GLY A 314 2.73 0.11 3.13
C GLY A 314 4.00 -0.66 2.84
N CYS A 315 3.84 -1.71 2.06
CA CYS A 315 4.94 -2.45 1.49
C CYS A 315 4.60 -2.90 0.08
N TYR A 316 5.63 -3.10 -0.71
CA TYR A 316 5.54 -3.87 -1.93
C TYR A 316 6.73 -4.80 -2.07
N ILE A 317 6.54 -5.87 -2.82
CA ILE A 317 7.57 -6.84 -3.17
C ILE A 317 7.51 -7.07 -4.68
N GLY A 318 8.69 -7.08 -5.32
CA GLY A 318 8.85 -7.32 -6.76
C GLY A 318 10.33 -7.49 -7.11
N PHE A 319 10.62 -7.85 -8.34
CA PHE A 319 11.98 -7.83 -8.86
C PHE A 319 12.31 -6.44 -9.40
N ASP A 320 13.55 -5.99 -9.28
CA ASP A 320 13.97 -4.70 -9.85
C ASP A 320 13.74 -4.64 -11.36
N GLN A 321 13.99 -5.74 -12.06
CA GLN A 321 13.54 -5.95 -13.43
C GLN A 321 12.19 -6.69 -13.38
N PRO A 322 11.06 -6.05 -13.74
CA PRO A 322 9.73 -6.61 -13.56
C PRO A 322 9.56 -7.97 -14.23
N ARG A 323 9.29 -9.00 -13.44
CA ARG A 323 8.96 -10.37 -13.88
C ARG A 323 8.03 -11.02 -12.86
N PRO A 324 7.26 -12.04 -13.24
CA PRO A 324 6.36 -12.73 -12.32
C PRO A 324 7.07 -13.25 -11.07
N LEU A 325 6.45 -13.02 -9.90
CA LEU A 325 6.93 -13.53 -8.61
C LEU A 325 6.69 -15.04 -8.45
N GLY A 326 5.81 -15.61 -9.27
CA GLY A 326 5.43 -17.02 -9.25
C GLY A 326 3.99 -17.26 -8.83
N ALA A 327 3.56 -18.53 -8.95
CA ALA A 327 2.21 -18.92 -8.62
C ALA A 327 1.90 -18.70 -7.13
N GLY A 328 0.75 -18.10 -6.83
CA GLY A 328 0.27 -17.83 -5.46
C GLY A 328 0.79 -16.52 -4.85
N ALA A 329 1.59 -15.73 -5.55
CA ALA A 329 1.96 -14.40 -5.07
C ALA A 329 0.75 -13.47 -5.10
N SER A 330 0.42 -12.87 -3.95
CA SER A 330 -0.67 -11.90 -3.82
C SER A 330 -0.30 -10.84 -2.80
N GLY A 331 -0.98 -9.70 -2.83
CA GLY A 331 -0.79 -8.62 -1.85
C GLY A 331 -1.50 -8.83 -0.51
N GLY A 332 -2.15 -9.99 -0.31
CA GLY A 332 -2.83 -10.35 0.92
C GLY A 332 -2.45 -11.72 1.42
#